data_b33e53f677a44204d08aeceb564203e6
#
_entry.id   b33e53f677a44204d08aeceb564203e6
#
_cell.length_a   1.000
_cell.length_b   1.000
_cell.length_c   1.000
_cell.angle_alpha   90.00
_cell.angle_beta   90.00
_cell.angle_gamma   90.00
#
_symmetry.space_group_name_H-M   'P 1'
#
loop_
_entity.id
_entity.type
_entity.pdbx_description
1 polymer ?
#
loop_
_entity_poly.entity_id
_entity_poly.type
_entity_poly.pdbx_seq_one_letter_code
_entity_poly.pdbx_strand_id
1 'polypeptide(L)' 'MAMQYNAVVATNEIAVALWLKLGFSIVGTVPNAYRHARLGLVDAHVMYKALK' A
#
# COMPACT_ATOMS: atom_id res chain seq x y z
N MET A 1 -18.52 8.44 10.31
CA MET A 1 -17.27 8.58 9.55
C MET A 1 -16.70 7.19 9.26
N ALA A 2 -16.39 6.92 8.02
CA ALA A 2 -15.80 5.65 7.63
C ALA A 2 -14.35 5.86 7.22
N MET A 3 -13.53 4.84 7.42
CA MET A 3 -12.13 4.86 7.04
C MET A 3 -11.80 3.58 6.28
N GLN A 4 -10.96 3.70 5.29
CA GLN A 4 -10.55 2.56 4.50
C GLN A 4 -9.03 2.41 4.54
N TYR A 5 -8.59 1.19 4.82
CA TYR A 5 -7.17 0.84 4.81
C TYR A 5 -6.91 -0.12 3.68
N ASN A 6 -5.72 -0.03 3.13
CA ASN A 6 -5.29 -0.95 2.09
C ASN A 6 -3.80 -1.23 2.25
N ALA A 7 -3.37 -2.42 1.89
CA ALA A 7 -1.96 -2.79 1.90
C ALA A 7 -1.52 -3.04 0.46
N VAL A 8 -0.48 -2.37 0.03
CA VAL A 8 0.02 -2.45 -1.34
C VAL A 8 1.49 -2.82 -1.33
N VAL A 9 1.87 -3.81 -2.13
CA VAL A 9 3.27 -4.21 -2.26
C VAL A 9 4.08 -3.03 -2.79
N ALA A 10 5.14 -2.67 -2.09
CA ALA A 10 5.92 -1.47 -2.40
C ALA A 10 6.57 -1.51 -3.77
N THR A 11 6.90 -2.69 -4.28
CA THR A 11 7.50 -2.85 -5.61
C THR A 11 6.50 -2.63 -6.75
N ASN A 12 5.20 -2.63 -6.45
CA ASN A 12 4.17 -2.43 -7.45
C ASN A 12 3.87 -0.94 -7.60
N GLU A 13 4.74 -0.22 -8.30
CA GLU A 13 4.65 1.22 -8.44
C GLU A 13 3.35 1.67 -9.12
N ILE A 14 2.84 0.87 -10.05
CA ILE A 14 1.59 1.19 -10.75
C ILE A 14 0.42 1.19 -9.77
N ALA A 15 0.33 0.17 -8.92
CA ALA A 15 -0.72 0.09 -7.93
C ALA A 15 -0.61 1.20 -6.90
N VAL A 16 0.61 1.49 -6.43
CA VAL A 16 0.83 2.59 -5.47
C VAL A 16 0.38 3.91 -6.07
N ALA A 17 0.77 4.20 -7.31
CA ALA A 17 0.37 5.44 -7.98
C ALA A 17 -1.14 5.53 -8.14
N LEU A 18 -1.80 4.42 -8.46
CA LEU A 18 -3.24 4.37 -8.61
C LEU A 18 -3.95 4.71 -7.30
N TRP A 19 -3.52 4.10 -6.20
CA TRP A 19 -4.13 4.34 -4.90
C TRP A 19 -3.92 5.78 -4.43
N LEU A 20 -2.73 6.34 -4.67
CA LEU A 20 -2.48 7.75 -4.37
C LEU A 20 -3.41 8.67 -5.17
N LYS A 21 -3.63 8.34 -6.44
CA LYS A 21 -4.53 9.11 -7.30
C LYS A 21 -5.97 9.04 -6.80
N LEU A 22 -6.35 7.93 -6.17
CA LEU A 22 -7.69 7.76 -5.62
C LEU A 22 -7.88 8.44 -4.26
N GLY A 23 -6.84 9.09 -3.75
CA GLY A 23 -6.93 9.86 -2.52
C GLY A 23 -6.39 9.15 -1.30
N PHE A 24 -5.78 7.98 -1.45
CA PHE A 24 -5.13 7.29 -0.34
C PHE A 24 -3.79 7.95 -0.03
N SER A 25 -3.40 7.87 1.24
CA SER A 25 -2.09 8.33 1.70
C SER A 25 -1.32 7.15 2.28
N ILE A 26 -0.01 7.13 2.07
CA ILE A 26 0.84 6.13 2.70
C ILE A 26 1.07 6.55 4.15
N VAL A 27 0.61 5.74 5.10
CA VAL A 27 0.76 6.04 6.52
C VAL A 27 1.88 5.25 7.17
N GLY A 28 2.42 4.25 6.48
CA GLY A 28 3.53 3.48 6.99
C GLY A 28 3.96 2.43 5.98
N THR A 29 5.09 1.80 6.25
CA THR A 29 5.61 0.71 5.43
C THR A 29 6.01 -0.43 6.35
N VAL A 30 5.51 -1.63 6.06
CA VAL A 30 5.86 -2.83 6.81
C VAL A 30 6.97 -3.54 6.04
N PRO A 31 8.16 -3.67 6.62
CA PRO A 31 9.26 -4.35 5.94
C PRO A 31 9.01 -5.85 5.85
N ASN A 32 9.40 -6.43 4.73
CA ASN A 32 9.31 -7.88 4.48
C ASN A 32 7.90 -8.44 4.71
N ALA A 33 6.89 -7.67 4.33
CA ALA A 33 5.50 -8.03 4.61
C ALA A 33 4.92 -9.01 3.61
N TYR A 34 5.53 -9.16 2.44
CA TYR A 34 5.00 -9.98 1.37
C TYR A 34 6.12 -10.78 0.72
N ARG A 35 5.87 -12.06 0.47
CA ARG A 35 6.83 -12.92 -0.23
C ARG A 35 6.52 -12.88 -1.72
N HIS A 36 7.39 -12.21 -2.46
CA HIS A 36 7.29 -12.15 -3.91
C HIS A 36 8.01 -13.36 -4.54
N ALA A 37 7.41 -13.95 -5.56
CA ALA A 37 7.96 -15.17 -6.18
C ALA A 37 9.36 -14.96 -6.77
N ARG A 38 9.66 -13.75 -7.23
CA ARG A 38 10.94 -13.44 -7.86
C ARG A 38 11.90 -12.68 -6.96
N LEU A 39 11.36 -11.70 -6.22
CA LEU A 39 12.16 -10.75 -5.46
C LEU A 39 12.40 -11.19 -4.01
N GLY A 40 11.76 -12.27 -3.58
CA GLY A 40 11.81 -12.69 -2.19
C GLY A 40 10.89 -11.84 -1.32
N LEU A 41 11.34 -11.48 -0.13
CA LEU A 41 10.54 -10.66 0.77
C LEU A 41 10.59 -9.20 0.33
N VAL A 42 9.43 -8.58 0.24
CA VAL A 42 9.30 -7.19 -0.16
C VAL A 42 8.44 -6.43 0.84
N ASP A 43 8.61 -5.13 0.86
CA ASP A 43 7.86 -4.26 1.77
C ASP A 43 6.44 -4.03 1.25
N ALA A 44 5.53 -3.73 2.16
CA ALA A 44 4.17 -3.32 1.81
C ALA A 44 3.87 -1.97 2.43
N HIS A 45 3.30 -1.09 1.64
CA HIS A 45 2.82 0.20 2.13
C HIS A 45 1.42 0.03 2.70
N VAL A 46 1.19 0.57 3.88
CA VAL A 46 -0.15 0.67 4.45
C VAL A 46 -0.72 2.01 4.01
N MET A 47 -1.84 1.95 3.33
CA MET A 47 -2.48 3.14 2.79
C MET A 47 -3.83 3.37 3.45
N TYR A 48 -4.21 4.62 3.57
CA TYR A 48 -5.37 5.04 4.33
C TYR A 48 -6.13 6.11 3.58
N LYS A 49 -7.44 6.04 3.65
CA LYS A 49 -8.32 7.07 3.11
C LYS A 49 -9.48 7.28 4.07
N ALA A 50 -9.69 8.53 4.48
CA ALA A 50 -10.85 8.88 5.29
C ALA A 50 -12.06 9.03 4.36
N LEU A 51 -13.14 8.38 4.72
CA LEU A 51 -14.40 8.46 4.00
C LEU A 51 -15.38 9.32 4.79
N LYS A 52 -15.99 10.24 4.13
CA LYS A 52 -16.98 11.12 4.77
C LYS A 52 -18.37 10.62 4.51
#